data_1af75a54b5c8f17f342184ab499e5c88
#
_entry.id   1af75a54b5c8f17f342184ab499e5c88
#
_cell.length_a   1.000
_cell.length_b   1.000
_cell.length_c   1.000
_cell.angle_alpha   90.00
_cell.angle_beta   90.00
_cell.angle_gamma   90.00
#
_symmetry.space_group_name_H-M   'P 1'
#
loop_
_entity.id
_entity.type
_entity.pdbx_description
1 polymer ?
#
loop_
_entity_poly.entity_id
_entity_poly.type
_entity_poly.pdbx_seq_one_letter_code
_entity_poly.pdbx_strand_id
1 'polypeptide(L)'
;MKKFLYLIFFSLRLSGSANAKMKGIFEVDLLAEIYGNTKECSVGKESIVTAVKYILQNSKIKIQKDDAYVPMLYAVVGVIKSGGICTADIDIRVEAFPAKDPLGLNNSGYFVYYRNGSMTSGGSQSEFLNSIVNAVEIIMKDLVVKHHEDN
;
A
#
# COMPACT_ATOMS: atom_id res chain seq x y z
N MET A 1 -55.40 9.64 -7.74
CA MET A 1 -54.19 9.67 -6.89
C MET A 1 -53.23 8.62 -7.38
N LYS A 2 -52.20 9.03 -8.14
CA LYS A 2 -51.18 8.13 -8.71
C LYS A 2 -49.99 8.12 -7.77
N LYS A 3 -49.72 6.96 -7.13
CA LYS A 3 -48.54 6.73 -6.30
C LYS A 3 -47.34 6.52 -7.20
N PHE A 4 -46.41 7.47 -7.21
CA PHE A 4 -45.10 7.33 -7.85
C PHE A 4 -44.23 6.47 -6.93
N LEU A 5 -43.93 5.26 -7.38
CA LEU A 5 -42.98 4.36 -6.73
C LEU A 5 -41.57 4.71 -7.24
N TYR A 6 -40.77 5.42 -6.46
CA TYR A 6 -39.36 5.64 -6.74
C TYR A 6 -38.58 4.37 -6.45
N LEU A 7 -38.24 3.65 -7.48
CA LEU A 7 -37.25 2.55 -7.40
C LEU A 7 -35.87 3.19 -7.37
N ILE A 8 -35.28 3.28 -6.15
CA ILE A 8 -33.88 3.65 -5.97
C ILE A 8 -33.05 2.40 -6.35
N PHE A 9 -32.50 2.41 -7.55
CA PHE A 9 -31.45 1.48 -7.94
C PHE A 9 -30.17 1.84 -7.21
N PHE A 10 -29.93 1.18 -6.08
CA PHE A 10 -28.63 1.14 -5.44
C PHE A 10 -27.70 0.30 -6.33
N SER A 11 -27.02 0.93 -7.28
CA SER A 11 -25.93 0.28 -7.99
C SER A 11 -24.76 0.07 -7.02
N LEU A 12 -24.73 -1.08 -6.33
CA LEU A 12 -23.52 -1.59 -5.71
C LEU A 12 -22.47 -1.73 -6.83
N ARG A 13 -21.62 -0.73 -6.95
CA ARG A 13 -20.36 -0.91 -7.66
C ARG A 13 -19.50 -1.83 -6.79
N LEU A 14 -19.59 -3.12 -7.03
CA LEU A 14 -18.54 -4.07 -6.68
C LEU A 14 -17.32 -3.67 -7.52
N SER A 15 -16.55 -2.72 -7.02
CA SER A 15 -15.19 -2.48 -7.50
C SER A 15 -14.34 -3.64 -6.97
N GLY A 16 -14.52 -4.81 -7.57
CA GLY A 16 -13.54 -5.87 -7.48
C GLY A 16 -12.28 -5.36 -8.16
N SER A 17 -11.33 -4.85 -7.39
CA SER A 17 -9.98 -4.68 -7.87
C SER A 17 -9.48 -6.10 -8.18
N ALA A 18 -9.49 -6.47 -9.45
CA ALA A 18 -8.79 -7.65 -9.92
C ALA A 18 -7.30 -7.36 -9.67
N ASN A 19 -6.78 -7.74 -8.51
CA ASN A 19 -5.34 -7.69 -8.25
C ASN A 19 -4.69 -8.60 -9.29
N ALA A 20 -3.88 -8.02 -10.15
CA ALA A 20 -3.04 -8.79 -11.05
C ALA A 20 -2.13 -9.68 -10.19
N LYS A 21 -1.85 -10.90 -10.66
CA LYS A 21 -0.95 -11.79 -9.94
C LYS A 21 0.46 -11.21 -9.90
N MET A 22 1.16 -11.40 -8.78
CA MET A 22 2.58 -11.00 -8.62
C MET A 22 3.56 -11.92 -9.36
N LYS A 23 3.08 -12.71 -10.31
CA LYS A 23 3.89 -13.66 -11.06
C LYS A 23 5.01 -12.95 -11.83
N GLY A 24 6.25 -13.39 -11.62
CA GLY A 24 7.42 -12.84 -12.30
C GLY A 24 7.97 -11.54 -11.72
N ILE A 25 7.41 -11.03 -10.62
CA ILE A 25 7.92 -9.84 -9.95
C ILE A 25 8.97 -10.24 -8.92
N PHE A 26 10.24 -10.15 -9.27
CA PHE A 26 11.36 -10.46 -8.37
C PHE A 26 12.16 -9.22 -7.96
N GLU A 27 11.86 -8.08 -8.57
CA GLU A 27 12.52 -6.80 -8.31
C GLU A 27 11.47 -5.70 -8.21
N VAL A 28 11.69 -4.76 -7.28
CA VAL A 28 10.85 -3.57 -7.07
C VAL A 28 11.70 -2.36 -6.77
N ASP A 29 11.26 -1.17 -7.16
CA ASP A 29 11.80 0.09 -6.65
C ASP A 29 10.99 0.54 -5.44
N LEU A 30 11.65 0.89 -4.33
CA LEU A 30 10.99 1.25 -3.08
C LEU A 30 10.84 2.76 -2.94
N LEU A 31 9.60 3.22 -2.94
CA LEU A 31 9.23 4.58 -2.58
C LEU A 31 8.45 4.60 -1.26
N ALA A 32 9.06 5.15 -0.20
CA ALA A 32 8.36 5.39 1.05
C ALA A 32 8.01 6.87 1.19
N GLU A 33 6.78 7.17 1.55
CA GLU A 33 6.29 8.53 1.77
C GLU A 33 5.58 8.63 3.11
N ILE A 34 5.81 9.73 3.82
CA ILE A 34 5.05 10.06 5.03
C ILE A 34 4.54 11.50 4.92
N TYR A 35 3.32 11.73 5.39
CA TYR A 35 2.70 13.05 5.34
C TYR A 35 1.82 13.33 6.56
N GLY A 36 1.40 14.58 6.72
CA GLY A 36 0.54 15.04 7.82
C GLY A 36 1.32 15.43 9.08
N ASN A 37 0.78 15.13 10.25
CA ASN A 37 1.33 15.54 11.55
C ASN A 37 2.54 14.69 12.01
N THR A 38 3.45 14.34 11.12
CA THR A 38 4.55 13.40 11.38
C THR A 38 5.49 13.87 12.46
N LYS A 39 5.85 15.16 12.50
CA LYS A 39 6.73 15.74 13.52
C LYS A 39 6.09 15.70 14.90
N GLU A 40 4.82 16.06 15.00
CA GLU A 40 4.07 16.11 16.25
C GLU A 40 3.82 14.72 16.84
N CYS A 41 3.75 13.69 15.99
CA CYS A 41 3.57 12.31 16.35
C CYS A 41 4.88 11.50 16.36
N SER A 42 6.02 12.14 16.10
CA SER A 42 7.36 11.53 16.10
C SER A 42 7.51 10.33 15.14
N VAL A 43 6.88 10.42 13.97
CA VAL A 43 6.99 9.39 12.93
C VAL A 43 8.04 9.79 11.90
N GLY A 44 9.07 8.97 11.72
CA GLY A 44 10.13 9.16 10.75
C GLY A 44 10.04 8.18 9.57
N LYS A 45 10.38 8.65 8.37
CA LYS A 45 10.41 7.85 7.14
C LYS A 45 11.34 6.64 7.26
N GLU A 46 12.49 6.82 7.94
CA GLU A 46 13.51 5.79 8.10
C GLU A 46 12.98 4.54 8.80
N SER A 47 12.08 4.68 9.76
CA SER A 47 11.47 3.55 10.48
C SER A 47 10.64 2.69 9.53
N ILE A 48 9.89 3.33 8.62
CA ILE A 48 9.07 2.64 7.61
C ILE A 48 9.97 1.93 6.59
N VAL A 49 10.98 2.63 6.06
CA VAL A 49 11.94 2.05 5.11
C VAL A 49 12.67 0.85 5.72
N THR A 50 13.07 0.95 6.99
CA THR A 50 13.77 -0.13 7.70
C THR A 50 12.86 -1.34 7.86
N ALA A 51 11.59 -1.16 8.27
CA ALA A 51 10.63 -2.25 8.41
C ALA A 51 10.39 -2.98 7.07
N VAL A 52 10.17 -2.23 5.99
CA VAL A 52 10.00 -2.80 4.64
C VAL A 52 11.23 -3.60 4.22
N LYS A 53 12.43 -3.01 4.32
CA LYS A 53 13.68 -3.66 3.94
C LYS A 53 13.94 -4.92 4.75
N TYR A 54 13.67 -4.88 6.07
CA TYR A 54 13.86 -6.03 6.95
C TYR A 54 13.05 -7.26 6.49
N ILE A 55 11.79 -7.05 6.11
CA ILE A 55 10.95 -8.15 5.61
C ILE A 55 11.43 -8.64 4.24
N LEU A 56 11.82 -7.72 3.34
CA LEU A 56 12.26 -8.10 2.00
C LEU A 56 13.62 -8.81 1.97
N GLN A 57 14.51 -8.56 2.95
CA GLN A 57 15.81 -9.25 3.05
C GLN A 57 15.70 -10.77 3.07
N ASN A 58 14.61 -11.31 3.63
CA ASN A 58 14.33 -12.73 3.73
C ASN A 58 13.38 -13.24 2.63
N SER A 59 13.08 -12.41 1.65
CA SER A 59 12.21 -12.75 0.53
C SER A 59 13.00 -12.93 -0.77
N LYS A 60 12.32 -13.40 -1.81
CA LYS A 60 12.88 -13.45 -3.16
C LYS A 60 12.77 -12.12 -3.91
N ILE A 61 12.10 -11.12 -3.31
CA ILE A 61 11.91 -9.79 -3.91
C ILE A 61 13.11 -8.92 -3.55
N LYS A 62 13.82 -8.43 -4.56
CA LYS A 62 14.96 -7.54 -4.40
C LYS A 62 14.55 -6.09 -4.59
N ILE A 63 15.20 -5.18 -3.86
CA ILE A 63 15.05 -3.75 -4.09
C ILE A 63 16.10 -3.33 -5.11
N GLN A 64 15.63 -2.86 -6.27
CA GLN A 64 16.41 -2.13 -7.26
C GLN A 64 16.18 -0.63 -7.08
N LYS A 65 17.15 0.18 -7.45
CA LYS A 65 17.02 1.64 -7.42
C LYS A 65 17.08 2.17 -8.84
N ASP A 66 16.26 3.16 -9.09
CA ASP A 66 16.29 3.98 -10.31
C ASP A 66 16.14 3.14 -11.61
N ASP A 67 15.44 2.03 -11.57
CA ASP A 67 15.09 1.26 -12.75
C ASP A 67 13.63 1.51 -13.14
N ALA A 68 13.42 2.27 -14.21
CA ALA A 68 12.09 2.62 -14.72
C ALA A 68 11.27 1.41 -15.24
N TYR A 69 11.87 0.22 -15.29
CA TYR A 69 11.23 -0.98 -15.82
C TYR A 69 10.74 -1.94 -14.73
N VAL A 70 11.12 -1.71 -13.48
CA VAL A 70 10.64 -2.53 -12.37
C VAL A 70 9.37 -1.93 -11.72
N PRO A 71 8.48 -2.77 -11.19
CA PRO A 71 7.34 -2.27 -10.44
C PRO A 71 7.76 -1.44 -9.23
N MET A 72 6.97 -0.42 -8.89
CA MET A 72 7.17 0.41 -7.73
C MET A 72 6.48 -0.20 -6.50
N LEU A 73 7.22 -0.40 -5.42
CA LEU A 73 6.67 -0.70 -4.10
C LEU A 73 6.48 0.61 -3.34
N TYR A 74 5.24 1.03 -3.21
CA TYR A 74 4.88 2.20 -2.41
C TYR A 74 4.58 1.79 -0.98
N ALA A 75 5.19 2.49 -0.02
CA ALA A 75 4.86 2.41 1.40
C ALA A 75 4.47 3.82 1.87
N VAL A 76 3.18 4.10 1.96
CA VAL A 76 2.65 5.42 2.25
C VAL A 76 2.03 5.42 3.66
N VAL A 77 2.41 6.41 4.49
CA VAL A 77 1.88 6.57 5.83
C VAL A 77 1.38 8.01 6.03
N GLY A 78 0.07 8.15 6.15
CA GLY A 78 -0.58 9.40 6.50
C GLY A 78 -0.80 9.51 8.01
N VAL A 79 -0.37 10.60 8.64
CA VAL A 79 -0.47 10.80 10.08
C VAL A 79 -1.36 11.99 10.40
N ILE A 80 -2.36 11.77 11.26
CA ILE A 80 -3.27 12.80 11.75
C ILE A 80 -3.17 12.86 13.27
N LYS A 81 -3.12 14.08 13.82
CA LYS A 81 -3.22 14.33 15.27
C LYS A 81 -4.53 15.05 15.57
N SER A 82 -5.33 14.47 16.44
CA SER A 82 -6.58 15.06 16.89
C SER A 82 -6.81 14.78 18.37
N GLY A 83 -7.16 15.81 19.16
CA GLY A 83 -7.44 15.65 20.58
C GLY A 83 -6.29 15.06 21.41
N GLY A 84 -5.03 15.22 20.97
CA GLY A 84 -3.85 14.63 21.62
C GLY A 84 -3.55 13.19 21.21
N ILE A 85 -4.39 12.58 20.39
CA ILE A 85 -4.21 11.22 19.86
C ILE A 85 -3.64 11.29 18.44
N CYS A 86 -2.60 10.49 18.19
CA CYS A 86 -2.06 10.28 16.85
C CYS A 86 -2.71 9.04 16.21
N THR A 87 -3.13 9.20 14.95
CA THR A 87 -3.69 8.12 14.12
C THR A 87 -2.92 8.06 12.81
N ALA A 88 -2.60 6.87 12.34
CA ALA A 88 -1.98 6.66 11.05
C ALA A 88 -2.86 5.81 10.14
N ASP A 89 -2.89 6.19 8.87
CA ASP A 89 -3.36 5.39 7.75
C ASP A 89 -2.14 4.89 6.96
N ILE A 90 -2.07 3.58 6.75
CA ILE A 90 -0.94 2.91 6.11
C ILE A 90 -1.45 2.25 4.84
N ASP A 91 -0.86 2.57 3.70
CA ASP A 91 -1.17 1.97 2.39
C ASP A 91 0.12 1.43 1.78
N ILE A 92 0.17 0.11 1.54
CA ILE A 92 1.29 -0.55 0.87
C ILE A 92 0.77 -1.19 -0.41
N ARG A 93 1.43 -0.87 -1.52
CA ARG A 93 1.02 -1.35 -2.83
C ARG A 93 2.21 -1.57 -3.75
N VAL A 94 2.08 -2.55 -4.64
CA VAL A 94 3.00 -2.79 -5.75
C VAL A 94 2.30 -2.45 -7.04
N GLU A 95 2.84 -1.48 -7.76
CA GLU A 95 2.27 -0.95 -9.00
C GLU A 95 3.32 -0.95 -10.11
N ALA A 96 2.90 -1.27 -11.34
CA ALA A 96 3.70 -0.97 -12.52
C ALA A 96 3.16 0.28 -13.21
N PHE A 97 4.05 1.20 -13.54
CA PHE A 97 3.79 2.21 -14.56
C PHE A 97 3.59 1.53 -15.91
N PRO A 98 2.86 2.14 -16.85
CA PRO A 98 2.43 1.46 -18.04
C PRO A 98 3.64 0.96 -18.84
N ALA A 99 4.11 -0.25 -18.50
CA ALA A 99 4.69 -1.09 -19.51
C ALA A 99 3.66 -1.14 -20.63
N LYS A 100 4.07 -0.95 -21.85
CA LYS A 100 3.22 -1.08 -23.06
C LYS A 100 2.23 -2.19 -22.80
N ASP A 101 0.95 -1.82 -22.78
CA ASP A 101 -0.15 -2.77 -22.67
C ASP A 101 0.20 -3.98 -23.54
N PRO A 102 0.32 -5.18 -23.01
CA PRO A 102 0.65 -6.37 -23.77
C PRO A 102 -0.37 -6.64 -24.89
N LEU A 103 -1.56 -6.00 -24.84
CA LEU A 103 -2.59 -6.04 -25.85
C LEU A 103 -2.52 -4.88 -26.86
N GLY A 104 -1.57 -3.94 -26.72
CA GLY A 104 -1.40 -2.81 -27.64
C GLY A 104 -2.55 -1.78 -27.63
N LEU A 105 -3.41 -1.85 -26.63
CA LEU A 105 -4.51 -0.92 -26.46
C LEU A 105 -4.00 0.28 -25.66
N ASN A 106 -3.57 1.33 -26.24
CA ASN A 106 -3.06 2.60 -25.65
C ASN A 106 -3.76 3.11 -24.36
N ASN A 107 -4.12 2.21 -23.47
CA ASN A 107 -4.69 2.51 -22.17
C ASN A 107 -3.55 2.78 -21.19
N SER A 108 -3.30 4.04 -20.91
CA SER A 108 -2.47 4.52 -19.82
C SER A 108 -3.14 4.18 -18.48
N GLY A 109 -3.06 2.93 -18.04
CA GLY A 109 -3.55 2.45 -16.75
C GLY A 109 -2.41 1.98 -15.88
N TYR A 110 -2.55 2.18 -14.56
CA TYR A 110 -1.65 1.58 -13.58
C TYR A 110 -2.09 0.13 -13.33
N PHE A 111 -1.13 -0.80 -13.35
CA PHE A 111 -1.38 -2.17 -12.91
C PHE A 111 -1.06 -2.27 -11.43
N VAL A 112 -2.05 -2.57 -10.61
CA VAL A 112 -1.87 -2.85 -9.18
C VAL A 112 -1.75 -4.35 -9.01
N TYR A 113 -0.58 -4.84 -8.65
CA TYR A 113 -0.31 -6.25 -8.38
C TYR A 113 -0.66 -6.64 -6.96
N TYR A 114 -0.46 -5.71 -6.02
CA TYR A 114 -0.75 -5.89 -4.60
C TYR A 114 -1.18 -4.56 -4.01
N ARG A 115 -2.16 -4.59 -3.14
CA ARG A 115 -2.51 -3.46 -2.29
C ARG A 115 -3.13 -3.96 -0.99
N ASN A 116 -2.59 -3.50 0.13
CA ASN A 116 -3.16 -3.72 1.45
C ASN A 116 -2.90 -2.49 2.33
N GLY A 117 -3.77 -2.27 3.31
CA GLY A 117 -3.67 -1.12 4.18
C GLY A 117 -4.17 -1.43 5.59
N SER A 118 -3.81 -0.55 6.52
CA SER A 118 -4.21 -0.63 7.92
C SER A 118 -4.32 0.74 8.54
N MET A 119 -5.14 0.87 9.56
CA MET A 119 -5.20 2.05 10.42
C MET A 119 -4.72 1.69 11.81
N THR A 120 -3.95 2.59 12.42
CA THR A 120 -3.49 2.41 13.82
C THR A 120 -3.53 3.73 14.56
N SER A 121 -3.62 3.66 15.90
CA SER A 121 -3.60 4.83 16.78
C SER A 121 -2.82 4.51 18.05
N GLY A 122 -2.31 5.53 18.72
CA GLY A 122 -1.58 5.35 19.97
C GLY A 122 -1.60 6.60 20.84
N GLY A 123 -1.53 6.39 22.16
CA GLY A 123 -1.50 7.45 23.15
C GLY A 123 -0.11 8.02 23.39
N SER A 124 0.93 7.18 23.47
CA SER A 124 2.33 7.63 23.56
C SER A 124 3.03 7.58 22.21
N GLN A 125 4.05 8.42 22.03
CA GLN A 125 4.79 8.50 20.76
C GLN A 125 5.49 7.17 20.42
N SER A 126 6.08 6.51 21.41
CA SER A 126 6.79 5.24 21.21
C SER A 126 5.82 4.09 20.88
N GLU A 127 4.69 3.99 21.56
CA GLU A 127 3.65 2.99 21.27
C GLU A 127 3.05 3.21 19.89
N PHE A 128 2.82 4.47 19.52
CA PHE A 128 2.28 4.81 18.21
C PHE A 128 3.24 4.44 17.08
N LEU A 129 4.54 4.79 17.20
CA LEU A 129 5.54 4.40 16.20
C LEU A 129 5.66 2.86 16.09
N ASN A 130 5.70 2.16 17.23
CA ASN A 130 5.76 0.69 17.24
C ASN A 130 4.52 0.09 16.57
N SER A 131 3.33 0.65 16.79
CA SER A 131 2.11 0.15 16.15
C SER A 131 2.13 0.35 14.64
N ILE A 132 2.69 1.47 14.14
CA ILE A 132 2.89 1.69 12.70
C ILE A 132 3.88 0.66 12.13
N VAL A 133 5.05 0.48 12.76
CA VAL A 133 6.07 -0.47 12.31
C VAL A 133 5.50 -1.89 12.27
N ASN A 134 4.80 -2.31 13.31
CA ASN A 134 4.15 -3.62 13.35
C ASN A 134 3.11 -3.80 12.24
N ALA A 135 2.30 -2.78 11.97
CA ALA A 135 1.31 -2.84 10.89
C ALA A 135 1.99 -2.94 9.51
N VAL A 136 3.06 -2.16 9.27
CA VAL A 136 3.88 -2.26 8.05
C VAL A 136 4.45 -3.66 7.90
N GLU A 137 5.03 -4.24 8.95
CA GLU A 137 5.58 -5.60 8.91
C GLU A 137 4.52 -6.65 8.59
N ILE A 138 3.32 -6.55 9.19
CA ILE A 138 2.22 -7.49 8.92
C ILE A 138 1.83 -7.42 7.44
N ILE A 139 1.64 -6.23 6.90
CA ILE A 139 1.27 -6.03 5.49
C ILE A 139 2.39 -6.54 4.57
N MET A 140 3.65 -6.28 4.89
CA MET A 140 4.79 -6.75 4.10
C MET A 140 4.95 -8.28 4.14
N LYS A 141 4.67 -8.93 5.27
CA LYS A 141 4.64 -10.40 5.37
C LYS A 141 3.53 -10.98 4.48
N ASP A 142 2.35 -10.38 4.47
CA ASP A 142 1.25 -10.76 3.59
C ASP A 142 1.65 -10.62 2.11
N LEU A 143 2.30 -9.52 1.73
CA LEU A 143 2.84 -9.32 0.38
C LEU A 143 3.81 -10.44 -0.03
N VAL A 144 4.74 -10.82 0.86
CA VAL A 144 5.72 -11.90 0.59
C VAL A 144 5.01 -13.25 0.44
N VAL A 145 4.02 -13.55 1.29
CA VAL A 145 3.20 -14.77 1.16
C VAL A 145 2.50 -14.78 -0.19
N LYS A 146 1.84 -13.69 -0.56
CA LYS A 146 1.15 -13.57 -1.85
C LYS A 146 2.08 -13.74 -3.03
N HIS A 147 3.29 -13.15 -2.95
CA HIS A 147 4.33 -13.34 -3.97
C HIS A 147 4.73 -14.82 -4.09
N HIS A 148 4.87 -15.55 -2.98
CA HIS A 148 5.18 -16.98 -3.00
C HIS A 148 4.06 -17.84 -3.59
N GLU A 149 2.81 -17.51 -3.32
CA GLU A 149 1.64 -18.22 -3.88
C GLU A 149 1.53 -18.04 -5.40
N ASP A 150 1.95 -16.90 -5.91
CA ASP A 150 1.84 -16.55 -7.33
C ASP A 150 3.04 -17.04 -8.17
N ASN A 151 4.18 -17.46 -7.55
CA ASN A 151 5.43 -17.89 -8.18
C ASN A 151 5.91 -19.28 -7.74
#